data_d69fab2d0dc823a14db17c9b664fe745
#
_entry.id   d69fab2d0dc823a14db17c9b664fe745
#
_cell.length_a   1.000
_cell.length_b   1.000
_cell.length_c   1.000
_cell.angle_alpha   90.00
_cell.angle_beta   90.00
_cell.angle_gamma   90.00
#
_symmetry.space_group_name_H-M   'P 1'
#
loop_
_entity.id
_entity.type
_entity.pdbx_description
1 polymer ?
#
loop_
_entity_poly.entity_id
_entity_poly.type
_entity_poly.pdbx_seq_one_letter_code
_entity_poly.pdbx_strand_id
1 'polypeptide(L)'
;MSSNLPFIRVTKIFTFDMAHALYGYDGPCKNIHGHTYVLSITLKGKAISDANHPKNGMVIDFTDLKKIVKENIVDFFDHSLVLNANSPHASLKEFSNTFEKINYVNYQPSCENLLTDILKRIEHLIPQGITINNIKLEETPTSYAEWYAEDNKEEM
;
A
#
# COMPACT_ATOMS: atom_id res chain seq x y z
N MET A 1 21.19 -31.20 -5.10
CA MET A 1 21.25 -30.78 -3.69
C MET A 1 20.25 -29.65 -3.48
N SER A 2 19.22 -29.87 -2.71
CA SER A 2 18.31 -28.80 -2.33
C SER A 2 19.10 -27.90 -1.37
N SER A 3 19.63 -26.79 -1.90
CA SER A 3 20.28 -25.79 -1.09
C SER A 3 19.25 -25.24 -0.10
N ASN A 4 19.48 -25.44 1.17
CA ASN A 4 18.63 -24.90 2.24
C ASN A 4 18.89 -23.39 2.34
N LEU A 5 18.53 -22.66 1.27
CA LEU A 5 18.72 -21.22 1.21
C LEU A 5 17.86 -20.54 2.30
N PRO A 6 18.43 -19.54 2.99
CA PRO A 6 17.70 -18.79 3.99
C PRO A 6 16.58 -17.97 3.35
N PHE A 7 15.55 -17.69 4.13
CA PHE A 7 14.58 -16.66 3.77
C PHE A 7 15.21 -15.28 3.95
N ILE A 8 15.05 -14.45 2.94
CA ILE A 8 15.51 -13.06 2.94
C ILE A 8 14.29 -12.15 2.85
N ARG A 9 14.33 -11.04 3.57
CA ARG A 9 13.39 -9.95 3.40
C ARG A 9 14.01 -8.88 2.51
N VAL A 10 13.23 -8.43 1.54
CA VAL A 10 13.59 -7.33 0.64
C VAL A 10 12.52 -6.26 0.73
N THR A 11 12.93 -5.00 0.83
CA THR A 11 12.02 -3.87 1.01
C THR A 11 12.22 -2.86 -0.11
N LYS A 12 11.10 -2.36 -0.65
CA LYS A 12 11.09 -1.22 -1.54
C LYS A 12 10.17 -0.14 -0.99
N ILE A 13 10.63 1.12 -1.12
CA ILE A 13 9.96 2.30 -0.60
C ILE A 13 9.39 3.11 -1.76
N PHE A 14 8.17 3.62 -1.58
CA PHE A 14 7.44 4.46 -2.52
C PHE A 14 6.91 5.69 -1.82
N THR A 15 6.72 6.76 -2.55
CA THR A 15 6.08 7.98 -2.05
C THR A 15 4.95 8.40 -2.96
N PHE A 16 3.90 8.97 -2.40
CA PHE A 16 2.83 9.63 -3.14
C PHE A 16 2.20 10.73 -2.28
N ASP A 17 1.72 11.77 -2.94
CA ASP A 17 1.02 12.87 -2.30
C ASP A 17 -0.49 12.67 -2.43
N MET A 18 -1.22 12.72 -1.32
CA MET A 18 -2.65 12.44 -1.31
C MET A 18 -3.35 13.30 -0.27
N ALA A 19 -4.50 13.83 -0.62
CA ALA A 19 -5.40 14.51 0.31
C ALA A 19 -6.53 13.57 0.74
N HIS A 20 -7.05 13.79 1.93
CA HIS A 20 -8.20 13.07 2.48
C HIS A 20 -8.99 13.93 3.46
N ALA A 21 -10.17 13.46 3.85
CA ALA A 21 -10.96 14.01 4.94
C ALA A 21 -11.71 12.89 5.66
N LEU A 22 -11.71 12.94 6.99
CA LEU A 22 -12.37 11.95 7.84
C LEU A 22 -13.74 12.49 8.26
N TYR A 23 -14.79 12.08 7.57
CA TYR A 23 -16.15 12.55 7.88
C TYR A 23 -16.58 12.12 9.29
N GLY A 24 -17.11 13.08 10.05
CA GLY A 24 -17.62 12.82 11.41
C GLY A 24 -16.54 12.69 12.48
N TYR A 25 -15.26 12.82 12.12
CA TYR A 25 -14.19 12.85 13.10
C TYR A 25 -14.28 14.11 13.99
N ASP A 26 -13.98 13.99 15.26
CA ASP A 26 -14.09 15.04 16.27
C ASP A 26 -12.83 15.94 16.37
N GLY A 27 -11.86 15.72 15.50
CA GLY A 27 -10.60 16.47 15.43
C GLY A 27 -10.37 17.18 14.10
N PRO A 28 -9.18 17.77 13.89
CA PRO A 28 -8.85 18.56 12.71
C PRO A 28 -8.85 17.76 11.41
N CYS A 29 -8.64 16.44 11.45
CA CYS A 29 -8.62 15.58 10.27
C CYS A 29 -10.00 15.44 9.59
N LYS A 30 -11.07 15.99 10.15
CA LYS A 30 -12.35 16.13 9.45
C LYS A 30 -12.28 17.09 8.26
N ASN A 31 -11.33 18.02 8.28
CA ASN A 31 -11.08 18.94 7.17
C ASN A 31 -10.26 18.26 6.07
N ILE A 32 -10.39 18.75 4.84
CA ILE A 32 -9.52 18.30 3.75
C ILE A 32 -8.10 18.75 4.07
N HIS A 33 -7.19 17.80 4.09
CA HIS A 33 -5.76 18.04 4.27
C HIS A 33 -5.00 16.91 3.53
N GLY A 34 -3.71 17.07 3.36
CA GLY A 34 -2.89 16.13 2.63
C GLY A 34 -1.56 15.84 3.30
N HIS A 35 -0.98 14.72 2.88
CA HIS A 35 0.32 14.25 3.33
C HIS A 35 1.14 13.74 2.15
N THR A 36 2.46 13.77 2.28
CA THR A 36 3.35 12.93 1.50
C THR A 36 3.47 11.59 2.21
N TYR A 37 2.73 10.62 1.72
CA TYR A 37 2.77 9.26 2.26
C TYR A 37 4.05 8.55 1.85
N VAL A 38 4.66 7.81 2.79
CA VAL A 38 5.79 6.93 2.53
C VAL A 38 5.34 5.49 2.75
N LEU A 39 5.33 4.70 1.68
CA LEU A 39 4.89 3.31 1.67
C LEU A 39 6.09 2.39 1.56
N SER A 40 6.33 1.57 2.56
CA SER A 40 7.36 0.53 2.55
C SER A 40 6.70 -0.84 2.41
N ILE A 41 7.10 -1.62 1.41
CA ILE A 41 6.62 -2.98 1.20
C ILE A 41 7.78 -3.94 1.34
N THR A 42 7.68 -4.84 2.30
CA THR A 42 8.66 -5.87 2.60
C THR A 42 8.14 -7.24 2.17
N LEU A 43 8.82 -7.85 1.22
CA LEU A 43 8.58 -9.21 0.77
C LEU A 43 9.56 -10.17 1.42
N LYS A 44 9.13 -11.41 1.65
CA LYS A 44 9.93 -12.50 2.19
C LYS A 44 9.92 -13.68 1.21
N GLY A 45 11.10 -14.17 0.87
CA GLY A 45 11.26 -15.31 -0.02
C GLY A 45 12.68 -15.85 0.03
N LYS A 46 12.94 -16.89 -0.78
CA LYS A 46 14.28 -17.41 -1.01
C LYS A 46 14.81 -16.85 -2.32
N ALA A 47 16.10 -16.55 -2.35
CA ALA A 47 16.74 -16.13 -3.60
C ALA A 47 16.71 -17.26 -4.64
N ILE A 48 16.52 -16.91 -5.90
CA ILE A 48 16.59 -17.87 -7.03
C ILE A 48 18.02 -18.41 -7.09
N SER A 49 18.16 -19.73 -7.06
CA SER A 49 19.47 -20.40 -7.07
C SER A 49 19.85 -21.06 -8.40
N ASP A 50 19.00 -20.93 -9.42
CA ASP A 50 19.29 -21.42 -10.76
C ASP A 50 20.29 -20.47 -11.44
N ALA A 51 21.50 -20.97 -11.69
CA ALA A 51 22.59 -20.21 -12.31
C ALA A 51 22.25 -19.71 -13.74
N ASN A 52 21.32 -20.38 -14.43
CA ASN A 52 20.88 -20.00 -15.77
C ASN A 52 19.68 -19.04 -15.77
N HIS A 53 19.07 -18.79 -14.60
CA HIS A 53 17.94 -17.89 -14.50
C HIS A 53 18.42 -16.43 -14.59
N PRO A 54 17.79 -15.57 -15.41
CA PRO A 54 18.23 -14.18 -15.61
C PRO A 54 18.18 -13.34 -14.32
N LYS A 55 17.40 -13.78 -13.31
CA LYS A 55 17.28 -13.13 -12.00
C LYS A 55 17.91 -13.97 -10.88
N ASN A 56 18.94 -14.77 -11.21
CA ASN A 56 19.67 -15.57 -10.23
C ASN A 56 20.19 -14.67 -9.07
N GLY A 57 20.01 -15.13 -7.85
CA GLY A 57 20.41 -14.41 -6.64
C GLY A 57 19.36 -13.41 -6.10
N MET A 58 18.24 -13.20 -6.80
CA MET A 58 17.19 -12.28 -6.38
C MET A 58 16.02 -13.03 -5.72
N VAL A 59 15.42 -12.44 -4.68
CA VAL A 59 14.10 -12.86 -4.17
C VAL A 59 13.03 -12.42 -5.17
N ILE A 60 13.10 -11.15 -5.60
CA ILE A 60 12.28 -10.55 -6.64
C ILE A 60 13.10 -9.44 -7.31
N ASP A 61 12.86 -9.20 -8.57
CA ASP A 61 13.36 -8.00 -9.23
C ASP A 61 12.60 -6.76 -8.72
N PHE A 62 13.33 -5.77 -8.21
CA PHE A 62 12.72 -4.53 -7.74
C PHE A 62 11.98 -3.75 -8.84
N THR A 63 12.30 -3.99 -10.11
CA THR A 63 11.56 -3.42 -11.24
C THR A 63 10.16 -4.04 -11.34
N ASP A 64 10.03 -5.35 -11.13
CA ASP A 64 8.75 -6.03 -11.13
C ASP A 64 7.88 -5.58 -9.93
N LEU A 65 8.48 -5.50 -8.74
CA LEU A 65 7.78 -4.98 -7.56
C LEU A 65 7.36 -3.52 -7.77
N LYS A 66 8.22 -2.68 -8.37
CA LYS A 66 7.89 -1.30 -8.69
C LYS A 66 6.69 -1.21 -9.63
N LYS A 67 6.62 -2.06 -10.64
CA LYS A 67 5.49 -2.09 -11.57
C LYS A 67 4.19 -2.44 -10.87
N ILE A 68 4.19 -3.51 -10.06
CA ILE A 68 3.00 -3.94 -9.30
C ILE A 68 2.49 -2.78 -8.42
N VAL A 69 3.36 -2.17 -7.64
CA VAL A 69 2.96 -1.14 -6.67
C VAL A 69 2.57 0.16 -7.37
N LYS A 70 3.33 0.57 -8.39
CA LYS A 70 3.02 1.79 -9.14
C LYS A 70 1.63 1.70 -9.77
N GLU A 71 1.35 0.65 -10.52
CA GLU A 71 0.11 0.51 -11.29
C GLU A 71 -1.13 0.33 -10.39
N ASN A 72 -0.99 -0.29 -9.23
CA ASN A 72 -2.12 -0.64 -8.36
C ASN A 72 -2.30 0.27 -7.15
N ILE A 73 -1.27 0.99 -6.75
CA ILE A 73 -1.30 1.87 -5.58
C ILE A 73 -0.98 3.32 -5.96
N VAL A 74 0.25 3.57 -6.43
CA VAL A 74 0.73 4.94 -6.63
C VAL A 74 -0.13 5.67 -7.67
N ASP A 75 -0.39 5.06 -8.82
CA ASP A 75 -1.19 5.68 -9.89
C ASP A 75 -2.66 5.91 -9.46
N PHE A 76 -3.15 5.17 -8.49
CA PHE A 76 -4.49 5.36 -7.94
C PHE A 76 -4.54 6.52 -6.92
N PHE A 77 -3.61 6.56 -5.98
CA PHE A 77 -3.65 7.48 -4.86
C PHE A 77 -2.93 8.81 -5.12
N ASP A 78 -1.84 8.81 -5.89
CA ASP A 78 -1.01 9.99 -6.08
C ASP A 78 -1.79 11.15 -6.72
N HIS A 79 -1.65 12.34 -6.15
CA HIS A 79 -2.37 13.57 -6.54
C HIS A 79 -3.91 13.41 -6.52
N SER A 80 -4.45 12.61 -5.61
CA SER A 80 -5.89 12.43 -5.46
C SER A 80 -6.42 13.02 -4.15
N LEU A 81 -7.73 13.30 -4.14
CA LEU A 81 -8.52 13.49 -2.94
C LEU A 81 -9.30 12.20 -2.67
N VAL A 82 -9.07 11.58 -1.51
CA VAL A 82 -9.74 10.33 -1.10
C VAL A 82 -10.81 10.62 -0.08
N LEU A 83 -12.05 10.22 -0.40
CA LEU A 83 -13.23 10.47 0.43
C LEU A 83 -14.04 9.19 0.61
N ASN A 84 -14.74 9.09 1.74
CA ASN A 84 -15.63 7.98 2.01
C ASN A 84 -16.91 8.10 1.16
N ALA A 85 -17.15 7.12 0.29
CA ALA A 85 -18.34 7.04 -0.56
C ALA A 85 -19.65 6.93 0.25
N ASN A 86 -19.59 6.43 1.48
CA ASN A 86 -20.72 6.27 2.38
C ASN A 86 -20.96 7.51 3.27
N SER A 87 -20.33 8.63 2.95
CA SER A 87 -20.47 9.90 3.68
C SER A 87 -21.16 10.96 2.79
N PRO A 88 -21.67 12.05 3.37
CA PRO A 88 -22.20 13.18 2.61
C PRO A 88 -21.20 13.82 1.64
N HIS A 89 -19.89 13.60 1.80
CA HIS A 89 -18.88 14.05 0.84
C HIS A 89 -19.16 13.54 -0.58
N ALA A 90 -19.68 12.32 -0.73
CA ALA A 90 -20.00 11.74 -2.04
C ALA A 90 -21.13 12.45 -2.78
N SER A 91 -21.94 13.25 -2.08
CA SER A 91 -23.05 14.01 -2.65
C SER A 91 -22.67 15.42 -3.09
N LEU A 92 -21.42 15.85 -2.85
CA LEU A 92 -20.96 17.18 -3.20
C LEU A 92 -20.54 17.21 -4.68
N LYS A 93 -21.50 17.51 -5.56
CA LYS A 93 -21.28 17.58 -7.01
C LYS A 93 -20.21 18.59 -7.40
N GLU A 94 -20.05 19.65 -6.64
CA GLU A 94 -19.06 20.69 -6.84
C GLU A 94 -17.62 20.14 -6.83
N PHE A 95 -17.35 19.12 -6.04
CA PHE A 95 -16.03 18.49 -6.02
C PHE A 95 -15.71 17.81 -7.35
N SER A 96 -16.62 16.99 -7.87
CA SER A 96 -16.41 16.29 -9.14
C SER A 96 -16.37 17.23 -10.35
N ASN A 97 -17.00 18.42 -10.23
CA ASN A 97 -16.94 19.46 -11.27
C ASN A 97 -15.67 20.30 -11.22
N THR A 98 -14.98 20.33 -10.07
CA THR A 98 -13.85 21.21 -9.81
C THR A 98 -12.51 20.47 -9.81
N PHE A 99 -12.49 19.23 -9.35
CA PHE A 99 -11.29 18.43 -9.19
C PHE A 99 -11.33 17.19 -10.11
N GLU A 100 -10.23 16.97 -10.82
CA GLU A 100 -10.14 15.88 -11.80
C GLU A 100 -10.03 14.50 -11.15
N LYS A 101 -9.29 14.39 -10.02
CA LYS A 101 -8.99 13.10 -9.41
C LYS A 101 -9.51 13.01 -7.99
N ILE A 102 -10.73 12.53 -7.86
CA ILE A 102 -11.35 12.19 -6.58
C ILE A 102 -11.60 10.70 -6.55
N ASN A 103 -11.06 10.01 -5.53
CA ASN A 103 -11.27 8.60 -5.29
C ASN A 103 -12.28 8.42 -4.16
N TYR A 104 -13.45 7.90 -4.48
CA TYR A 104 -14.42 7.51 -3.47
C TYR A 104 -14.19 6.06 -3.07
N VAL A 105 -13.85 5.85 -1.80
CA VAL A 105 -13.62 4.53 -1.21
C VAL A 105 -14.78 4.18 -0.28
N ASN A 106 -15.02 2.90 -0.05
CA ASN A 106 -16.14 2.43 0.78
C ASN A 106 -15.79 2.32 2.28
N TYR A 107 -14.80 3.06 2.73
CA TYR A 107 -14.31 3.10 4.09
C TYR A 107 -13.87 4.53 4.47
N GLN A 108 -13.73 4.77 5.77
CA GLN A 108 -13.11 6.01 6.27
C GLN A 108 -11.63 6.01 5.91
N PRO A 109 -11.10 6.98 5.16
CA PRO A 109 -9.73 6.96 4.66
C PRO A 109 -8.71 7.38 5.73
N SER A 110 -8.71 6.68 6.87
CA SER A 110 -7.65 6.73 7.87
C SER A 110 -6.41 5.98 7.38
N CYS A 111 -5.25 6.22 7.99
CA CYS A 111 -4.00 5.56 7.66
C CYS A 111 -4.13 4.03 7.73
N GLU A 112 -4.82 3.50 8.75
CA GLU A 112 -5.04 2.07 8.98
C GLU A 112 -5.92 1.43 7.89
N ASN A 113 -7.01 2.10 7.51
CA ASN A 113 -7.89 1.60 6.46
C ASN A 113 -7.26 1.70 5.07
N LEU A 114 -6.49 2.75 4.80
CA LEU A 114 -5.68 2.87 3.59
C LEU A 114 -4.66 1.74 3.51
N LEU A 115 -3.98 1.41 4.61
CA LEU A 115 -3.03 0.30 4.67
C LEU A 115 -3.71 -1.04 4.34
N THR A 116 -4.91 -1.27 4.87
CA THR A 116 -5.71 -2.47 4.58
C THR A 116 -6.11 -2.56 3.11
N ASP A 117 -6.51 -1.44 2.50
CA ASP A 117 -6.83 -1.38 1.07
C ASP A 117 -5.58 -1.63 0.20
N ILE A 118 -4.45 -1.04 0.57
CA ILE A 118 -3.16 -1.26 -0.10
C ILE A 118 -2.80 -2.76 -0.13
N LEU A 119 -2.90 -3.44 1.01
CA LEU A 119 -2.64 -4.88 1.09
C LEU A 119 -3.53 -5.66 0.11
N LYS A 120 -4.84 -5.43 0.15
CA LYS A 120 -5.82 -6.13 -0.71
C LYS A 120 -5.57 -5.91 -2.19
N ARG A 121 -5.05 -4.75 -2.59
CA ARG A 121 -4.78 -4.43 -3.99
C ARG A 121 -3.61 -5.21 -4.56
N ILE A 122 -2.64 -5.61 -3.75
CA ILE A 122 -1.38 -6.20 -4.24
C ILE A 122 -1.13 -7.64 -3.78
N GLU A 123 -1.78 -8.14 -2.72
CA GLU A 123 -1.48 -9.46 -2.15
C GLU A 123 -1.59 -10.60 -3.18
N HIS A 124 -2.57 -10.53 -4.07
CA HIS A 124 -2.81 -11.53 -5.12
C HIS A 124 -1.90 -11.38 -6.35
N LEU A 125 -1.12 -10.30 -6.42
CA LEU A 125 -0.20 -9.99 -7.53
C LEU A 125 1.25 -10.43 -7.23
N ILE A 126 1.53 -10.81 -5.99
CA ILE A 126 2.87 -11.25 -5.58
C ILE A 126 3.14 -12.64 -6.14
N PRO A 127 4.30 -12.85 -6.79
CA PRO A 127 4.64 -14.14 -7.38
C PRO A 127 4.65 -15.30 -6.38
N GLN A 128 4.32 -16.49 -6.86
CA GLN A 128 4.35 -17.70 -6.04
C GLN A 128 5.74 -17.94 -5.41
N GLY A 129 5.75 -18.39 -4.16
CA GLY A 129 6.98 -18.61 -3.40
C GLY A 129 7.51 -17.38 -2.67
N ILE A 130 6.88 -16.23 -2.87
CA ILE A 130 7.16 -14.97 -2.18
C ILE A 130 5.91 -14.56 -1.39
N THR A 131 6.09 -13.98 -0.23
CA THR A 131 4.98 -13.49 0.60
C THR A 131 5.23 -12.04 1.01
N ILE A 132 4.15 -11.29 1.19
CA ILE A 132 4.23 -9.99 1.86
C ILE A 132 4.48 -10.26 3.34
N ASN A 133 5.59 -9.76 3.87
CA ASN A 133 5.95 -9.92 5.27
C ASN A 133 5.44 -8.76 6.13
N ASN A 134 5.61 -7.54 5.61
CA ASN A 134 5.21 -6.31 6.28
C ASN A 134 4.89 -5.24 5.25
N ILE A 135 3.90 -4.41 5.59
CA ILE A 135 3.62 -3.15 4.90
C ILE A 135 3.58 -2.06 5.95
N LYS A 136 4.28 -0.96 5.70
CA LYS A 136 4.28 0.24 6.54
C LYS A 136 3.82 1.43 5.71
N LEU A 137 2.84 2.18 6.22
CA LEU A 137 2.37 3.42 5.63
C LEU A 137 2.60 4.57 6.61
N GLU A 138 3.52 5.44 6.28
CA GLU A 138 3.78 6.66 7.05
C GLU A 138 2.91 7.79 6.49
N GLU A 139 2.07 8.35 7.35
CA GLU A 139 1.26 9.53 7.06
C GLU A 139 2.05 10.80 7.33
N THR A 140 2.84 10.79 8.40
CA THR A 140 3.79 11.84 8.76
C THR A 140 5.12 11.22 9.17
N PRO A 141 6.21 11.99 9.30
CA PRO A 141 7.48 11.46 9.79
C PRO A 141 7.43 10.84 11.20
N THR A 142 6.37 11.13 11.96
CA THR A 142 6.21 10.68 13.35
C THR A 142 5.01 9.77 13.58
N SER A 143 4.21 9.49 12.53
CA SER A 143 2.96 8.71 12.66
C SER A 143 2.78 7.79 11.47
N TYR A 144 2.62 6.51 11.74
CA TYR A 144 2.46 5.49 10.71
C TYR A 144 1.62 4.31 11.21
N ALA A 145 1.11 3.53 10.29
CA ALA A 145 0.49 2.24 10.54
C ALA A 145 1.34 1.13 9.93
N GLU A 146 1.35 -0.05 10.54
CA GLU A 146 2.04 -1.24 10.05
C GLU A 146 1.12 -2.45 10.07
N TRP A 147 1.25 -3.27 9.06
CA TRP A 147 0.67 -4.61 9.00
C TRP A 147 1.80 -5.64 8.91
N TYR A 148 1.70 -6.68 9.73
CA TYR A 148 2.61 -7.82 9.72
C TYR A 148 1.85 -9.10 9.41
N ALA A 149 2.38 -9.92 8.51
CA ALA A 149 1.77 -11.20 8.17
C ALA A 149 1.70 -12.16 9.36
N GLU A 150 2.65 -12.07 10.29
CA GLU A 150 2.69 -12.93 11.47
C GLU A 150 1.56 -12.64 12.48
N ASP A 151 1.11 -11.38 12.55
CA ASP A 151 0.01 -10.96 13.44
C ASP A 151 -1.37 -11.38 12.90
N ASN A 152 -1.43 -11.74 11.61
CA ASN A 152 -2.68 -12.05 10.90
C ASN A 152 -2.74 -13.50 10.41
N LYS A 153 -1.91 -14.39 10.96
CA LYS A 153 -2.07 -15.82 10.76
C LYS A 153 -3.31 -16.28 11.49
N GLU A 154 -4.24 -16.91 10.77
CA GLU A 154 -5.34 -17.61 11.42
C GLU A 154 -4.74 -18.62 12.41
N GLU A 155 -5.18 -18.60 13.66
CA GLU A 155 -4.88 -19.66 14.62
C GLU A 155 -5.51 -20.94 14.07
N MET A 156 -4.66 -21.87 13.61
CA MET A 156 -5.09 -23.21 13.19
C MET A 156 -5.41 -24.06 14.42
#